data_70658285f3d5a2449ff421a2b7d34362
#
_entry.id   70658285f3d5a2449ff421a2b7d34362
#
_cell.length_a   1.000
_cell.length_b   1.000
_cell.length_c   1.000
_cell.angle_alpha   90.00
_cell.angle_beta   90.00
_cell.angle_gamma   90.00
#
_symmetry.space_group_name_H-M   'P 1'
#
loop_
_entity.id
_entity.type
_entity.pdbx_description
1 polymer ?
#
loop_
_entity_poly.entity_id
_entity_poly.type
_entity_poly.pdbx_seq_one_letter_code
_entity_poly.pdbx_strand_id
1 'polypeptide(L)'
;NLYRIKTNTSKLKEIEQSDLQIHIGDIESQNKVNYSASQKEALETAINSKIMLLTGGPGTGKTTVIKGIVELYAEIHGLSLDYDDYNEDDYPVVLAAPTGRASKRLHESTGLEAMTIHRLIGWNQDTQPQDILENEINARLIIIDEMSMVDTWLFHQFLSAVPLEAQIVFVGDEDQLPSVGPGQVFKDLIDSEIIPRVNLTEVYRQQDGSSIIDLAHRMKLNEPIDITKRYHDRSFIRCGTNQIPDVVDKVVKSAVAKGYDMSDIQVLAPMYKGNAGIKRLNQVLQSILNPKQQDDREIEFGEAVFRKGDKVLQLVNRPNDNIFNGDIGIIVGIFWAKENALNKDVLVVDFEGNEITFTKQDLMELTHAYCTSIHKSQGSEFPIVIMPIVRQYYRMLQRPILYTGLTRAKQSLVLLGEQEAFDIGLKTNGQTRLTQLNDLLKSYFGQNKNNLNTNK
;
A
#
# COMPACT_ATOMS: atom_id res chain seq x y z
N ASN A 1 -22.73 12.81 0.61
CA ASN A 1 -22.71 11.55 -0.15
C ASN A 1 -22.66 10.33 0.78
N LEU A 2 -21.72 10.19 1.71
CA LEU A 2 -21.59 9.00 2.58
C LEU A 2 -22.90 8.63 3.31
N TYR A 3 -23.61 9.64 3.84
CA TYR A 3 -24.92 9.44 4.49
C TYR A 3 -25.96 8.89 3.49
N ARG A 4 -26.05 9.47 2.31
CA ARG A 4 -27.02 9.07 1.27
C ARG A 4 -26.77 7.63 0.81
N ILE A 5 -25.50 7.25 0.59
CA ILE A 5 -25.11 5.89 0.20
C ILE A 5 -25.47 4.92 1.35
N LYS A 6 -25.05 5.24 2.59
CA LYS A 6 -25.26 4.35 3.74
C LYS A 6 -26.74 4.10 4.06
N THR A 7 -27.59 5.09 3.86
CA THR A 7 -29.04 4.98 4.16
C THR A 7 -29.87 4.43 3.01
N ASN A 8 -29.29 4.29 1.83
CA ASN A 8 -29.97 3.69 0.68
C ASN A 8 -29.84 2.16 0.72
N THR A 9 -30.85 1.47 1.18
CA THR A 9 -30.89 -0.01 1.26
C THR A 9 -31.60 -0.66 0.07
N SER A 10 -31.95 0.10 -0.97
CA SER A 10 -32.83 -0.33 -2.06
C SER A 10 -32.36 -1.56 -2.86
N LYS A 11 -31.06 -1.91 -2.82
CA LYS A 11 -30.50 -3.06 -3.53
C LYS A 11 -29.71 -4.01 -2.61
N LEU A 12 -29.80 -3.85 -1.30
CA LEU A 12 -29.30 -4.88 -0.38
C LEU A 12 -30.20 -6.10 -0.49
N LYS A 13 -29.59 -7.25 -0.84
CA LYS A 13 -30.31 -8.52 -0.90
C LYS A 13 -30.39 -9.08 0.52
N GLU A 14 -31.63 -9.26 1.01
CA GLU A 14 -31.83 -9.98 2.25
C GLU A 14 -31.53 -11.46 2.02
N ILE A 15 -30.61 -12.03 2.81
CA ILE A 15 -30.25 -13.44 2.77
C ILE A 15 -30.35 -13.98 4.20
N GLU A 16 -30.88 -15.17 4.34
CA GLU A 16 -30.91 -15.84 5.63
C GLU A 16 -29.50 -16.27 6.04
N GLN A 17 -29.23 -16.18 7.35
CA GLN A 17 -27.89 -16.46 7.87
C GLN A 17 -27.44 -17.91 7.58
N SER A 18 -28.41 -18.86 7.58
CA SER A 18 -28.16 -20.26 7.20
C SER A 18 -27.64 -20.40 5.79
N ASP A 19 -28.27 -19.71 4.83
CA ASP A 19 -27.91 -19.75 3.41
C ASP A 19 -26.55 -19.09 3.19
N LEU A 20 -26.30 -17.97 3.86
CA LEU A 20 -25.00 -17.27 3.81
C LEU A 20 -23.86 -18.16 4.30
N GLN A 21 -24.08 -18.95 5.36
CA GLN A 21 -23.07 -19.92 5.86
C GLN A 21 -22.82 -21.06 4.84
N ILE A 22 -23.84 -21.52 4.11
CA ILE A 22 -23.67 -22.51 3.05
C ILE A 22 -22.80 -21.96 1.94
N HIS A 23 -23.10 -20.76 1.42
CA HIS A 23 -22.30 -20.11 0.39
C HIS A 23 -20.84 -19.89 0.82
N ILE A 24 -20.60 -19.45 2.07
CA ILE A 24 -19.24 -19.33 2.61
C ILE A 24 -18.52 -20.69 2.62
N GLY A 25 -19.21 -21.77 3.02
CA GLY A 25 -18.67 -23.13 3.01
C GLY A 25 -18.33 -23.63 1.60
N ASP A 26 -19.13 -23.30 0.61
CA ASP A 26 -18.90 -23.63 -0.79
C ASP A 26 -17.64 -22.92 -1.33
N ILE A 27 -17.48 -21.62 -1.02
CA ILE A 27 -16.29 -20.85 -1.38
C ILE A 27 -15.04 -21.39 -0.68
N GLU A 28 -15.12 -21.74 0.62
CA GLU A 28 -14.02 -22.39 1.33
C GLU A 28 -13.57 -23.67 0.62
N SER A 29 -14.53 -24.48 0.17
CA SER A 29 -14.28 -25.74 -0.53
C SER A 29 -13.67 -25.54 -1.92
N GLN A 30 -14.20 -24.58 -2.70
CA GLN A 30 -13.73 -24.26 -4.05
C GLN A 30 -12.29 -23.71 -4.03
N ASN A 31 -12.00 -22.79 -3.12
CA ASN A 31 -10.70 -22.14 -3.01
C ASN A 31 -9.69 -22.91 -2.15
N LYS A 32 -10.10 -24.01 -1.52
CA LYS A 32 -9.27 -24.78 -0.57
C LYS A 32 -8.69 -23.90 0.56
N VAL A 33 -9.50 -23.01 1.07
CA VAL A 33 -9.18 -22.12 2.19
C VAL A 33 -10.10 -22.39 3.36
N ASN A 34 -9.65 -22.10 4.58
CA ASN A 34 -10.50 -22.09 5.76
C ASN A 34 -10.46 -20.67 6.32
N TYR A 35 -11.59 -19.98 6.29
CA TYR A 35 -11.68 -18.66 6.88
C TYR A 35 -11.75 -18.75 8.41
N SER A 36 -11.02 -17.86 9.09
CA SER A 36 -11.16 -17.69 10.54
C SER A 36 -12.50 -17.08 10.93
N ALA A 37 -12.76 -17.03 12.22
CA ALA A 37 -13.98 -16.43 12.75
C ALA A 37 -14.12 -14.95 12.32
N SER A 38 -13.05 -14.16 12.44
CA SER A 38 -13.06 -12.74 12.03
C SER A 38 -13.16 -12.57 10.50
N GLN A 39 -12.61 -13.50 9.72
CA GLN A 39 -12.75 -13.47 8.26
C GLN A 39 -14.18 -13.82 7.82
N LYS A 40 -14.82 -14.83 8.44
CA LYS A 40 -16.24 -15.15 8.19
C LYS A 40 -17.15 -13.97 8.57
N GLU A 41 -16.91 -13.35 9.72
CA GLU A 41 -17.60 -12.13 10.12
C GLU A 41 -17.45 -11.01 9.09
N ALA A 42 -16.27 -10.88 8.47
CA ALA A 42 -16.03 -9.88 7.42
C ALA A 42 -16.83 -10.18 6.15
N LEU A 43 -16.90 -11.44 5.71
CA LEU A 43 -17.71 -11.87 4.58
C LEU A 43 -19.19 -11.58 4.82
N GLU A 44 -19.72 -11.98 5.99
CA GLU A 44 -21.11 -11.73 6.38
C GLU A 44 -21.43 -10.23 6.47
N THR A 45 -20.54 -9.46 7.09
CA THR A 45 -20.75 -8.01 7.26
C THR A 45 -20.72 -7.29 5.91
N ALA A 46 -19.85 -7.71 4.96
CA ALA A 46 -19.77 -7.12 3.64
C ALA A 46 -21.07 -7.32 2.85
N ILE A 47 -21.67 -8.49 2.92
CA ILE A 47 -22.96 -8.77 2.23
C ILE A 47 -24.12 -7.99 2.86
N ASN A 48 -24.16 -7.92 4.18
CA ASN A 48 -25.27 -7.34 4.92
C ASN A 48 -25.17 -5.81 5.13
N SER A 49 -24.12 -5.17 4.65
CA SER A 49 -23.88 -3.73 4.86
C SER A 49 -23.70 -2.96 3.56
N LYS A 50 -24.27 -1.77 3.49
CA LYS A 50 -24.03 -0.84 2.37
C LYS A 50 -22.59 -0.34 2.33
N ILE A 51 -22.02 -0.09 3.49
CA ILE A 51 -20.63 0.34 3.64
C ILE A 51 -20.05 -0.40 4.83
N MET A 52 -18.88 -0.97 4.69
CA MET A 52 -18.12 -1.57 5.80
C MET A 52 -16.66 -1.13 5.81
N LEU A 53 -16.05 -1.21 6.98
CA LEU A 53 -14.61 -1.05 7.19
C LEU A 53 -14.00 -2.42 7.50
N LEU A 54 -13.00 -2.82 6.72
CA LEU A 54 -12.19 -4.00 6.97
C LEU A 54 -10.79 -3.55 7.41
N THR A 55 -10.46 -3.80 8.66
CA THR A 55 -9.15 -3.43 9.22
C THR A 55 -8.33 -4.66 9.57
N GLY A 56 -7.02 -4.51 9.55
CA GLY A 56 -6.12 -5.59 9.95
C GLY A 56 -4.67 -5.26 9.66
N GLY A 57 -3.77 -5.81 10.45
CA GLY A 57 -2.33 -5.70 10.25
C GLY A 57 -1.81 -6.52 9.06
N PRO A 58 -0.49 -6.55 8.87
CA PRO A 58 0.12 -7.38 7.85
C PRO A 58 -0.11 -8.88 8.15
N GLY A 59 -0.35 -9.67 7.11
CA GLY A 59 -0.51 -11.12 7.23
C GLY A 59 -1.83 -11.60 7.83
N THR A 60 -2.80 -10.73 8.08
CA THR A 60 -4.14 -11.11 8.60
C THR A 60 -5.07 -11.64 7.50
N GLY A 61 -4.61 -11.70 6.26
CA GLY A 61 -5.39 -12.24 5.15
C GLY A 61 -6.42 -11.27 4.55
N LYS A 62 -6.21 -9.94 4.67
CA LYS A 62 -7.10 -8.94 4.04
C LYS A 62 -7.41 -9.27 2.58
N THR A 63 -6.38 -9.58 1.78
CA THR A 63 -6.55 -9.88 0.35
C THR A 63 -7.36 -11.16 0.12
N THR A 64 -7.17 -12.17 0.96
CA THR A 64 -7.98 -13.41 0.92
C THR A 64 -9.45 -13.11 1.21
N VAL A 65 -9.70 -12.23 2.17
CA VAL A 65 -11.07 -11.77 2.50
C VAL A 65 -11.66 -10.93 1.36
N ILE A 66 -10.89 -10.03 0.75
CA ILE A 66 -11.34 -9.26 -0.43
C ILE A 66 -11.81 -10.21 -1.53
N LYS A 67 -11.00 -11.20 -1.88
CA LYS A 67 -11.37 -12.21 -2.89
C LYS A 67 -12.64 -12.95 -2.49
N GLY A 68 -12.73 -13.43 -1.25
CA GLY A 68 -13.92 -14.11 -0.74
C GLY A 68 -15.18 -13.23 -0.78
N ILE A 69 -15.07 -11.92 -0.46
CA ILE A 69 -16.19 -10.99 -0.55
C ILE A 69 -16.68 -10.87 -1.99
N VAL A 70 -15.77 -10.75 -2.97
CA VAL A 70 -16.13 -10.64 -4.38
C VAL A 70 -16.83 -11.90 -4.87
N GLU A 71 -16.27 -13.07 -4.58
CA GLU A 71 -16.84 -14.38 -4.97
C GLU A 71 -18.22 -14.58 -4.33
N LEU A 72 -18.35 -14.33 -3.05
CA LEU A 72 -19.60 -14.42 -2.31
C LEU A 72 -20.66 -13.47 -2.85
N TYR A 73 -20.26 -12.23 -3.15
CA TYR A 73 -21.16 -11.23 -3.73
C TYR A 73 -21.65 -11.67 -5.12
N ALA A 74 -20.75 -12.15 -5.95
CA ALA A 74 -21.06 -12.63 -7.30
C ALA A 74 -22.03 -13.82 -7.25
N GLU A 75 -21.77 -14.81 -6.39
CA GLU A 75 -22.62 -16.00 -6.23
C GLU A 75 -24.04 -15.61 -5.76
N ILE A 76 -24.15 -14.78 -4.73
CA ILE A 76 -25.44 -14.33 -4.18
C ILE A 76 -26.25 -13.55 -5.22
N HIS A 77 -25.59 -12.74 -6.06
CA HIS A 77 -26.28 -11.90 -7.05
C HIS A 77 -26.38 -12.55 -8.43
N GLY A 78 -25.84 -13.76 -8.63
CA GLY A 78 -25.83 -14.45 -9.92
C GLY A 78 -25.02 -13.72 -10.99
N LEU A 79 -23.87 -13.15 -10.62
CA LEU A 79 -22.97 -12.39 -11.48
C LEU A 79 -21.83 -13.28 -11.97
N SER A 80 -21.40 -13.13 -13.21
CA SER A 80 -20.14 -13.69 -13.68
C SER A 80 -18.97 -12.86 -13.12
N LEU A 81 -17.85 -13.52 -12.86
CA LEU A 81 -16.58 -12.86 -12.57
C LEU A 81 -15.63 -12.89 -13.78
N ASP A 82 -16.08 -13.44 -14.90
CA ASP A 82 -15.37 -13.37 -16.16
C ASP A 82 -15.57 -11.99 -16.78
N TYR A 83 -14.46 -11.26 -17.00
CA TYR A 83 -14.48 -9.93 -17.57
C TYR A 83 -15.02 -9.91 -19.01
N ASP A 84 -14.80 -11.00 -19.75
CA ASP A 84 -15.23 -11.14 -21.14
C ASP A 84 -16.77 -11.25 -21.29
N ASP A 85 -17.49 -11.52 -20.19
CA ASP A 85 -18.95 -11.56 -20.18
C ASP A 85 -19.60 -10.16 -20.12
N TYR A 86 -18.82 -9.10 -20.02
CA TYR A 86 -19.28 -7.72 -19.87
C TYR A 86 -18.66 -6.77 -20.93
N ASN A 87 -19.32 -5.65 -21.19
CA ASN A 87 -18.67 -4.53 -21.86
C ASN A 87 -17.69 -3.85 -20.89
N GLU A 88 -16.67 -3.16 -21.42
CA GLU A 88 -15.59 -2.55 -20.62
C GLU A 88 -16.08 -1.72 -19.43
N ASP A 89 -17.23 -1.03 -19.56
CA ASP A 89 -17.75 -0.14 -18.52
C ASP A 89 -18.87 -0.77 -17.65
N ASP A 90 -19.26 -2.04 -17.91
CA ASP A 90 -20.42 -2.67 -17.26
C ASP A 90 -20.05 -3.70 -16.18
N TYR A 91 -18.76 -3.87 -15.88
CA TYR A 91 -18.32 -4.86 -14.91
C TYR A 91 -18.80 -4.51 -13.49
N PRO A 92 -19.56 -5.40 -12.83
CA PRO A 92 -20.31 -5.05 -11.62
C PRO A 92 -19.48 -4.89 -10.36
N VAL A 93 -18.21 -5.33 -10.38
CA VAL A 93 -17.30 -5.33 -9.23
C VAL A 93 -16.05 -4.54 -9.56
N VAL A 94 -15.70 -3.58 -8.74
CA VAL A 94 -14.50 -2.77 -8.93
C VAL A 94 -13.59 -2.87 -7.71
N LEU A 95 -12.31 -3.18 -7.97
CA LEU A 95 -11.24 -3.12 -7.00
C LEU A 95 -10.37 -1.90 -7.29
N ALA A 96 -10.10 -1.09 -6.28
CA ALA A 96 -9.21 0.05 -6.46
C ALA A 96 -8.29 0.29 -5.25
N ALA A 97 -7.20 1.02 -5.51
CA ALA A 97 -6.23 1.43 -4.50
C ALA A 97 -5.71 2.84 -4.79
N PRO A 98 -5.15 3.57 -3.81
CA PRO A 98 -4.71 4.96 -4.01
C PRO A 98 -3.48 5.10 -4.91
N THR A 99 -2.69 4.04 -5.12
CA THR A 99 -1.48 4.07 -5.95
C THR A 99 -1.48 2.95 -6.99
N GLY A 100 -0.78 3.16 -8.13
CA GLY A 100 -0.65 2.15 -9.19
C GLY A 100 -0.03 0.85 -8.67
N ARG A 101 0.99 0.95 -7.81
CA ARG A 101 1.63 -0.21 -7.21
C ARG A 101 0.72 -1.02 -6.29
N ALA A 102 -0.10 -0.33 -5.49
CA ALA A 102 -1.07 -1.02 -4.64
C ALA A 102 -2.17 -1.69 -5.48
N SER A 103 -2.66 -1.04 -6.55
CA SER A 103 -3.66 -1.64 -7.44
C SER A 103 -3.10 -2.85 -8.21
N LYS A 104 -1.87 -2.77 -8.72
CA LYS A 104 -1.20 -3.89 -9.38
C LYS A 104 -1.06 -5.09 -8.43
N ARG A 105 -0.61 -4.85 -7.20
CA ARG A 105 -0.50 -5.89 -6.18
C ARG A 105 -1.86 -6.49 -5.81
N LEU A 106 -2.91 -5.67 -5.75
CA LEU A 106 -4.27 -6.13 -5.51
C LEU A 106 -4.74 -7.06 -6.65
N HIS A 107 -4.48 -6.69 -7.90
CA HIS A 107 -4.72 -7.53 -9.08
C HIS A 107 -3.97 -8.87 -8.99
N GLU A 108 -2.64 -8.83 -8.79
CA GLU A 108 -1.80 -10.03 -8.71
C GLU A 108 -2.24 -11.02 -7.62
N SER A 109 -2.72 -10.49 -6.49
CA SER A 109 -3.07 -11.29 -5.33
C SER A 109 -4.51 -11.82 -5.34
N THR A 110 -5.42 -11.12 -6.03
CA THR A 110 -6.83 -11.53 -6.16
C THR A 110 -7.12 -12.26 -7.46
N GLY A 111 -6.32 -12.02 -8.50
CA GLY A 111 -6.60 -12.43 -9.87
C GLY A 111 -7.72 -11.63 -10.54
N LEU A 112 -8.19 -10.53 -9.90
CA LEU A 112 -9.27 -9.67 -10.40
C LEU A 112 -8.69 -8.35 -10.89
N GLU A 113 -9.34 -7.73 -11.88
CA GLU A 113 -8.93 -6.41 -12.36
C GLU A 113 -8.98 -5.37 -11.24
N ALA A 114 -7.90 -4.60 -11.12
CA ALA A 114 -7.78 -3.55 -10.12
C ALA A 114 -7.11 -2.30 -10.70
N MET A 115 -7.57 -1.14 -10.29
CA MET A 115 -7.09 0.14 -10.82
C MET A 115 -6.81 1.17 -9.71
N THR A 116 -6.26 2.31 -10.07
CA THR A 116 -6.12 3.40 -9.10
C THR A 116 -7.46 4.10 -8.87
N ILE A 117 -7.68 4.64 -7.64
CA ILE A 117 -8.88 5.45 -7.37
C ILE A 117 -8.98 6.62 -8.36
N HIS A 118 -7.85 7.24 -8.73
CA HIS A 118 -7.81 8.32 -9.71
C HIS A 118 -8.36 7.88 -11.08
N ARG A 119 -7.93 6.70 -11.57
CA ARG A 119 -8.45 6.14 -12.82
C ARG A 119 -9.93 5.79 -12.71
N LEU A 120 -10.35 5.23 -11.58
CA LEU A 120 -11.74 4.86 -11.32
C LEU A 120 -12.70 6.04 -11.40
N ILE A 121 -12.29 7.22 -10.90
CA ILE A 121 -13.09 8.46 -10.96
C ILE A 121 -12.86 9.27 -12.24
N GLY A 122 -12.12 8.73 -13.21
CA GLY A 122 -11.81 9.42 -14.47
C GLY A 122 -10.90 10.65 -14.33
N TRP A 123 -10.13 10.75 -13.21
CA TRP A 123 -9.26 11.89 -12.97
C TRP A 123 -7.92 11.73 -13.68
N ASN A 124 -7.54 12.76 -14.43
CA ASN A 124 -6.20 12.94 -14.99
C ASN A 124 -5.74 14.39 -14.77
N GLN A 125 -4.50 14.72 -15.16
CA GLN A 125 -3.92 16.05 -14.92
C GLN A 125 -4.68 17.20 -15.63
N ASP A 126 -5.39 16.90 -16.70
CA ASP A 126 -6.14 17.87 -17.50
C ASP A 126 -7.63 17.92 -17.11
N THR A 127 -8.08 17.02 -16.25
CA THR A 127 -9.49 16.93 -15.83
C THR A 127 -9.83 18.06 -14.86
N GLN A 128 -10.86 18.83 -15.20
CA GLN A 128 -11.38 19.84 -14.27
C GLN A 128 -12.20 19.17 -13.15
N PRO A 129 -12.18 19.70 -11.92
CA PRO A 129 -12.98 19.13 -10.80
C PRO A 129 -14.46 18.97 -11.11
N GLN A 130 -15.01 19.74 -12.05
CA GLN A 130 -16.40 19.66 -12.48
C GLN A 130 -16.67 18.41 -13.32
N ASP A 131 -15.72 18.01 -14.16
CA ASP A 131 -15.87 16.86 -15.06
C ASP A 131 -15.89 15.53 -14.28
N ILE A 132 -15.22 15.49 -13.12
CA ILE A 132 -15.24 14.33 -12.22
C ILE A 132 -16.64 14.08 -11.63
N LEU A 133 -17.39 15.14 -11.38
CA LEU A 133 -18.73 15.06 -10.80
C LEU A 133 -19.77 14.50 -11.79
N GLU A 134 -19.45 14.47 -13.08
CA GLU A 134 -20.31 13.94 -14.15
C GLU A 134 -20.02 12.44 -14.42
N ASN A 135 -18.88 11.92 -13.96
CA ASN A 135 -18.50 10.52 -14.12
C ASN A 135 -19.01 9.68 -12.95
N GLU A 136 -20.15 9.01 -13.13
CA GLU A 136 -20.65 8.03 -12.15
C GLU A 136 -19.97 6.67 -12.40
N ILE A 137 -19.49 6.05 -11.30
CA ILE A 137 -18.89 4.73 -11.36
C ILE A 137 -19.98 3.69 -11.64
N ASN A 138 -19.85 2.94 -12.73
CA ASN A 138 -20.80 1.88 -13.05
C ASN A 138 -20.43 0.56 -12.36
N ALA A 139 -20.61 0.49 -11.03
CA ALA A 139 -20.33 -0.72 -10.27
C ALA A 139 -21.35 -0.92 -9.15
N ARG A 140 -21.62 -2.18 -8.82
CA ARG A 140 -22.51 -2.60 -7.71
C ARG A 140 -21.76 -2.85 -6.42
N LEU A 141 -20.54 -3.38 -6.53
CA LEU A 141 -19.61 -3.59 -5.41
C LEU A 141 -18.31 -2.86 -5.70
N ILE A 142 -17.88 -1.99 -4.78
CA ILE A 142 -16.64 -1.23 -4.87
C ILE A 142 -15.79 -1.57 -3.65
N ILE A 143 -14.58 -2.05 -3.84
CA ILE A 143 -13.62 -2.33 -2.78
C ILE A 143 -12.41 -1.41 -2.95
N ILE A 144 -12.13 -0.63 -1.92
CA ILE A 144 -10.98 0.28 -1.89
C ILE A 144 -9.97 -0.24 -0.86
N ASP A 145 -8.81 -0.68 -1.33
CA ASP A 145 -7.71 -1.12 -0.45
C ASP A 145 -6.74 0.04 -0.14
N GLU A 146 -5.87 -0.16 0.84
CA GLU A 146 -4.88 0.82 1.34
C GLU A 146 -5.50 2.18 1.72
N MET A 147 -6.67 2.15 2.36
CA MET A 147 -7.41 3.35 2.76
C MET A 147 -6.65 4.30 3.68
N SER A 148 -5.62 3.83 4.38
CA SER A 148 -4.72 4.68 5.19
C SER A 148 -4.03 5.77 4.36
N MET A 149 -3.83 5.54 3.06
CA MET A 149 -3.18 6.47 2.13
C MET A 149 -4.14 7.47 1.49
N VAL A 150 -5.45 7.33 1.67
CA VAL A 150 -6.47 8.18 1.05
C VAL A 150 -6.65 9.46 1.86
N ASP A 151 -6.43 10.61 1.23
CA ASP A 151 -6.64 11.93 1.82
C ASP A 151 -8.10 12.42 1.68
N THR A 152 -8.40 13.54 2.31
CA THR A 152 -9.76 14.11 2.30
C THR A 152 -10.23 14.52 0.92
N TRP A 153 -9.33 15.01 0.06
CA TRP A 153 -9.69 15.44 -1.28
C TRP A 153 -10.05 14.24 -2.16
N LEU A 154 -9.18 13.23 -2.21
CA LEU A 154 -9.41 12.01 -2.99
C LEU A 154 -10.67 11.27 -2.51
N PHE A 155 -10.88 11.21 -1.20
CA PHE A 155 -12.08 10.60 -0.63
C PHE A 155 -13.36 11.35 -1.02
N HIS A 156 -13.31 12.69 -1.03
CA HIS A 156 -14.43 13.51 -1.46
C HIS A 156 -14.78 13.25 -2.93
N GLN A 157 -13.79 13.28 -3.83
CA GLN A 157 -13.99 13.02 -5.25
C GLN A 157 -14.54 11.61 -5.48
N PHE A 158 -13.95 10.61 -4.85
CA PHE A 158 -14.43 9.24 -4.93
C PHE A 158 -15.91 9.13 -4.52
N LEU A 159 -16.29 9.64 -3.34
CA LEU A 159 -17.68 9.59 -2.88
C LEU A 159 -18.66 10.38 -3.77
N SER A 160 -18.17 11.31 -4.57
CA SER A 160 -19.01 12.07 -5.50
C SER A 160 -19.32 11.28 -6.77
N ALA A 161 -18.44 10.36 -7.16
CA ALA A 161 -18.59 9.47 -8.30
C ALA A 161 -19.32 8.15 -7.98
N VAL A 162 -19.48 7.81 -6.69
CA VAL A 162 -20.08 6.53 -6.26
C VAL A 162 -21.61 6.58 -6.41
N PRO A 163 -22.24 5.60 -7.13
CA PRO A 163 -23.68 5.48 -7.21
C PRO A 163 -24.32 5.15 -5.85
N LEU A 164 -25.53 5.62 -5.64
CA LEU A 164 -26.21 5.43 -4.36
C LEU A 164 -26.53 3.95 -4.04
N GLU A 165 -26.66 3.15 -5.10
CA GLU A 165 -26.95 1.73 -5.01
C GLU A 165 -25.73 0.85 -4.75
N ALA A 166 -24.51 1.34 -4.93
CA ALA A 166 -23.30 0.56 -4.73
C ALA A 166 -23.11 0.13 -3.27
N GLN A 167 -22.55 -1.05 -3.08
CA GLN A 167 -21.96 -1.46 -1.79
C GLN A 167 -20.48 -1.12 -1.78
N ILE A 168 -19.96 -0.69 -0.63
CA ILE A 168 -18.57 -0.25 -0.53
C ILE A 168 -17.87 -0.97 0.62
N VAL A 169 -16.69 -1.50 0.35
CA VAL A 169 -15.78 -2.04 1.38
C VAL A 169 -14.51 -1.20 1.39
N PHE A 170 -14.24 -0.53 2.49
CA PHE A 170 -12.99 0.19 2.72
C PHE A 170 -12.03 -0.69 3.51
N VAL A 171 -10.88 -0.98 2.93
CA VAL A 171 -9.88 -1.88 3.50
C VAL A 171 -8.61 -1.10 3.85
N GLY A 172 -8.00 -1.40 4.98
CA GLY A 172 -6.74 -0.73 5.36
C GLY A 172 -6.17 -1.19 6.70
N ASP A 173 -5.11 -0.51 7.08
CA ASP A 173 -4.43 -0.70 8.37
C ASP A 173 -4.24 0.67 9.03
N GLU A 174 -4.95 0.91 10.13
CA GLU A 174 -4.95 2.19 10.85
C GLU A 174 -3.64 2.55 11.54
N ASP A 175 -2.76 1.57 11.75
CA ASP A 175 -1.46 1.76 12.40
C ASP A 175 -0.34 2.12 11.41
N GLN A 176 -0.61 2.00 10.10
CA GLN A 176 0.30 2.47 9.06
C GLN A 176 0.32 4.00 8.98
N LEU A 177 1.29 4.51 8.20
CA LEU A 177 1.38 5.94 7.93
C LEU A 177 0.08 6.47 7.29
N PRO A 178 -0.42 7.62 7.76
CA PRO A 178 -1.55 8.28 7.14
C PRO A 178 -1.19 8.82 5.75
N SER A 179 -2.19 9.28 5.01
CA SER A 179 -2.02 9.94 3.71
C SER A 179 -1.00 11.08 3.76
N VAL A 180 -0.30 11.32 2.64
CA VAL A 180 0.59 12.50 2.51
C VAL A 180 -0.23 13.78 2.47
N GLY A 181 -1.36 13.76 1.76
CA GLY A 181 -2.32 14.85 1.71
C GLY A 181 -3.07 15.09 3.03
N PRO A 182 -3.90 16.14 3.11
CA PRO A 182 -4.57 16.55 4.33
C PRO A 182 -5.64 15.56 4.78
N GLY A 183 -5.86 15.48 6.09
CA GLY A 183 -6.87 14.62 6.72
C GLY A 183 -6.30 13.28 7.21
N GLN A 184 -7.16 12.48 7.80
CA GLN A 184 -6.91 11.11 8.27
C GLN A 184 -8.20 10.29 8.10
N VAL A 185 -8.71 10.28 6.87
CA VAL A 185 -10.05 9.78 6.53
C VAL A 185 -10.34 8.41 7.13
N PHE A 186 -9.47 7.43 6.90
CA PHE A 186 -9.72 6.06 7.38
C PHE A 186 -9.83 5.98 8.89
N LYS A 187 -8.95 6.68 9.61
CA LYS A 187 -9.00 6.77 11.07
C LYS A 187 -10.27 7.47 11.54
N ASP A 188 -10.67 8.58 10.91
CA ASP A 188 -11.89 9.32 11.28
C ASP A 188 -13.16 8.47 11.05
N LEU A 189 -13.20 7.66 9.98
CA LEU A 189 -14.27 6.70 9.72
C LEU A 189 -14.36 5.64 10.84
N ILE A 190 -13.22 5.09 11.25
CA ILE A 190 -13.14 4.12 12.35
C ILE A 190 -13.59 4.74 13.67
N ASP A 191 -13.02 5.90 14.04
CA ASP A 191 -13.28 6.59 15.30
C ASP A 191 -14.74 7.13 15.38
N SER A 192 -15.44 7.24 14.25
CA SER A 192 -16.84 7.65 14.21
C SER A 192 -17.78 6.58 14.73
N GLU A 193 -17.41 5.29 14.61
CA GLU A 193 -18.24 4.13 14.97
C GLU A 193 -19.59 4.06 14.23
N ILE A 194 -19.74 4.80 13.12
CA ILE A 194 -20.98 4.88 12.35
C ILE A 194 -21.08 3.75 11.33
N ILE A 195 -19.94 3.35 10.76
CA ILE A 195 -19.85 2.31 9.74
C ILE A 195 -19.47 0.99 10.42
N PRO A 196 -20.15 -0.12 10.09
CA PRO A 196 -19.77 -1.43 10.58
C PRO A 196 -18.29 -1.70 10.29
N ARG A 197 -17.57 -2.17 11.29
CA ARG A 197 -16.13 -2.48 11.19
C ARG A 197 -15.88 -3.92 11.61
N VAL A 198 -15.11 -4.62 10.80
CA VAL A 198 -14.49 -5.90 11.19
C VAL A 198 -12.99 -5.74 11.24
N ASN A 199 -12.40 -6.17 12.34
CA ASN A 199 -10.95 -6.15 12.53
C ASN A 199 -10.40 -7.57 12.48
N LEU A 200 -9.58 -7.85 11.47
CA LEU A 200 -8.93 -9.15 11.34
C LEU A 200 -7.80 -9.25 12.37
N THR A 201 -7.97 -10.14 13.31
CA THR A 201 -7.04 -10.34 14.44
C THR A 201 -6.15 -11.56 14.28
N GLU A 202 -6.61 -12.58 13.56
CA GLU A 202 -5.85 -13.80 13.34
C GLU A 202 -4.78 -13.59 12.27
N VAL A 203 -3.60 -14.12 12.53
CA VAL A 203 -2.44 -13.98 11.66
C VAL A 203 -2.10 -15.32 11.01
N TYR A 204 -2.35 -15.43 9.71
CA TYR A 204 -2.17 -16.67 8.94
C TYR A 204 -0.72 -16.96 8.50
N ARG A 205 0.13 -15.94 8.43
CA ARG A 205 1.57 -16.13 8.16
C ARG A 205 2.31 -16.81 9.32
N GLN A 206 1.61 -17.17 10.40
CA GLN A 206 2.18 -17.75 11.62
C GLN A 206 2.25 -19.28 11.63
N GLN A 207 1.99 -20.01 10.57
CA GLN A 207 2.23 -21.45 10.61
C GLN A 207 3.66 -21.82 11.05
N ASP A 208 4.60 -20.85 10.99
CA ASP A 208 5.99 -20.97 11.46
C ASP A 208 6.45 -19.91 12.48
N GLY A 209 5.54 -19.15 13.10
CA GLY A 209 5.88 -18.22 14.19
C GLY A 209 6.72 -17.01 13.76
N SER A 210 6.29 -16.22 12.76
CA SER A 210 7.02 -15.02 12.31
C SER A 210 7.18 -14.00 13.42
N SER A 211 8.43 -13.73 13.79
CA SER A 211 8.76 -12.73 14.80
C SER A 211 8.60 -11.28 14.29
N ILE A 212 8.52 -11.08 12.97
CA ILE A 212 8.25 -9.77 12.35
C ILE A 212 6.81 -9.36 12.64
N ILE A 213 5.89 -10.31 12.50
CA ILE A 213 4.47 -10.09 12.76
C ILE A 213 4.19 -9.93 14.25
N ASP A 214 4.83 -10.76 15.10
CA ASP A 214 4.78 -10.59 16.56
C ASP A 214 5.25 -9.18 16.96
N LEU A 215 6.36 -8.73 16.38
CA LEU A 215 6.86 -7.37 16.60
C LEU A 215 5.82 -6.31 16.22
N ALA A 216 5.22 -6.42 15.03
CA ALA A 216 4.19 -5.48 14.58
C ALA A 216 2.98 -5.47 15.52
N HIS A 217 2.51 -6.65 15.94
CA HIS A 217 1.38 -6.78 16.84
C HIS A 217 1.66 -6.17 18.23
N ARG A 218 2.83 -6.45 18.81
CA ARG A 218 3.24 -5.86 20.09
C ARG A 218 3.42 -4.35 20.03
N MET A 219 3.84 -3.82 18.88
CA MET A 219 3.88 -2.37 18.66
C MET A 219 2.49 -1.74 18.68
N LYS A 220 1.47 -2.41 18.09
CA LYS A 220 0.07 -1.95 18.16
C LYS A 220 -0.44 -1.91 19.59
N LEU A 221 -0.19 -2.95 20.34
CA LEU A 221 -0.63 -3.08 21.74
C LEU A 221 0.20 -2.23 22.72
N ASN A 222 1.23 -1.53 22.23
CA ASN A 222 2.16 -0.76 23.06
C ASN A 222 2.83 -1.61 24.15
N GLU A 223 3.10 -2.88 23.87
CA GLU A 223 3.76 -3.81 24.76
C GLU A 223 5.27 -3.59 24.82
N PRO A 224 5.94 -3.99 25.91
CA PRO A 224 7.38 -3.97 26.00
C PRO A 224 8.02 -4.88 24.94
N ILE A 225 9.00 -4.35 24.18
CA ILE A 225 9.68 -5.05 23.11
C ILE A 225 11.19 -5.07 23.38
N ASP A 226 11.76 -6.26 23.42
CA ASP A 226 13.22 -6.42 23.33
C ASP A 226 13.61 -6.60 21.87
N ILE A 227 14.06 -5.49 21.25
CA ILE A 227 14.47 -5.50 19.85
C ILE A 227 15.79 -6.26 19.64
N THR A 228 16.61 -6.43 20.70
CA THR A 228 17.94 -7.06 20.61
C THR A 228 17.86 -8.58 20.49
N LYS A 229 16.72 -9.16 20.85
CA LYS A 229 16.49 -10.59 20.72
C LYS A 229 16.50 -11.01 19.24
N ARG A 230 17.36 -11.98 18.92
CA ARG A 230 17.53 -12.51 17.56
C ARG A 230 16.54 -13.64 17.29
N TYR A 231 15.94 -13.61 16.11
CA TYR A 231 15.03 -14.64 15.61
C TYR A 231 15.52 -15.15 14.23
N HIS A 232 14.90 -16.15 13.70
CA HIS A 232 15.26 -16.69 12.37
C HIS A 232 14.98 -15.68 11.24
N ASP A 233 13.89 -14.89 11.38
CA ASP A 233 13.38 -13.92 10.39
C ASP A 233 13.67 -12.46 10.78
N ARG A 234 14.21 -12.21 11.99
CA ARG A 234 14.48 -10.85 12.49
C ARG A 234 15.79 -10.77 13.25
N SER A 235 16.54 -9.70 12.99
CA SER A 235 17.76 -9.39 13.73
C SER A 235 17.92 -7.89 13.95
N PHE A 236 18.63 -7.53 15.02
CA PHE A 236 19.06 -6.16 15.31
C PHE A 236 20.58 -6.11 15.40
N ILE A 237 21.20 -5.19 14.65
CA ILE A 237 22.65 -4.97 14.67
C ILE A 237 22.91 -3.58 15.28
N ARG A 238 23.48 -3.58 16.48
CA ARG A 238 23.80 -2.33 17.19
C ARG A 238 24.96 -1.62 16.51
N CYS A 239 24.75 -0.36 16.09
CA CYS A 239 25.78 0.50 15.50
C CYS A 239 25.37 1.98 15.63
N GLY A 240 26.36 2.87 15.60
CA GLY A 240 26.10 4.32 15.57
C GLY A 240 25.81 4.84 14.16
N THR A 241 25.28 6.05 14.06
CA THR A 241 24.90 6.70 12.80
C THR A 241 25.99 6.67 11.71
N ASN A 242 27.24 6.92 12.09
CA ASN A 242 28.36 6.95 11.15
C ASN A 242 28.77 5.57 10.62
N GLN A 243 28.38 4.50 11.32
CA GLN A 243 28.69 3.13 10.95
C GLN A 243 27.60 2.52 10.02
N ILE A 244 26.44 3.17 9.89
CA ILE A 244 25.32 2.65 9.08
C ILE A 244 25.75 2.26 7.66
N PRO A 245 26.48 3.09 6.87
CA PRO A 245 26.90 2.70 5.54
C PRO A 245 27.70 1.40 5.49
N ASP A 246 28.66 1.24 6.40
CA ASP A 246 29.53 0.07 6.48
C ASP A 246 28.77 -1.19 6.93
N VAL A 247 27.80 -1.03 7.83
CA VAL A 247 26.96 -2.15 8.31
C VAL A 247 25.97 -2.57 7.21
N VAL A 248 25.37 -1.62 6.48
CA VAL A 248 24.53 -1.90 5.32
C VAL A 248 25.32 -2.64 4.26
N ASP A 249 26.55 -2.20 3.93
CA ASP A 249 27.47 -2.89 3.02
C ASP A 249 27.64 -4.38 3.41
N LYS A 250 27.99 -4.65 4.65
CA LYS A 250 28.22 -6.01 5.14
C LYS A 250 26.95 -6.88 5.08
N VAL A 251 25.82 -6.31 5.46
CA VAL A 251 24.53 -7.04 5.48
C VAL A 251 24.09 -7.38 4.07
N VAL A 252 24.18 -6.42 3.13
CA VAL A 252 23.80 -6.64 1.74
C VAL A 252 24.74 -7.64 1.07
N LYS A 253 26.06 -7.54 1.25
CA LYS A 253 27.02 -8.53 0.73
C LYS A 253 26.74 -9.93 1.30
N SER A 254 26.36 -10.04 2.55
CA SER A 254 25.97 -11.33 3.16
C SER A 254 24.68 -11.88 2.55
N ALA A 255 23.70 -11.04 2.21
CA ALA A 255 22.49 -11.47 1.54
C ALA A 255 22.76 -11.94 0.10
N VAL A 256 23.54 -11.18 -0.66
CA VAL A 256 23.96 -11.55 -2.00
C VAL A 256 24.74 -12.88 -2.00
N ALA A 257 25.66 -13.07 -1.05
CA ALA A 257 26.39 -14.33 -0.89
C ALA A 257 25.49 -15.54 -0.57
N LYS A 258 24.27 -15.31 -0.07
CA LYS A 258 23.24 -16.34 0.19
C LYS A 258 22.32 -16.57 -1.02
N GLY A 259 22.55 -15.90 -2.14
CA GLY A 259 21.79 -16.06 -3.37
C GLY A 259 20.58 -15.11 -3.53
N TYR A 260 20.42 -14.12 -2.63
CA TYR A 260 19.42 -13.07 -2.85
C TYR A 260 19.94 -12.05 -3.87
N ASP A 261 19.06 -11.63 -4.73
CA ASP A 261 19.40 -10.61 -5.73
C ASP A 261 18.96 -9.19 -5.30
N MET A 262 19.18 -8.24 -6.20
CA MET A 262 18.84 -6.83 -5.96
C MET A 262 17.33 -6.60 -5.83
N SER A 263 16.49 -7.41 -6.45
CA SER A 263 15.02 -7.29 -6.37
C SER A 263 14.50 -7.73 -5.00
N ASP A 264 15.17 -8.70 -4.37
CA ASP A 264 14.80 -9.23 -3.05
C ASP A 264 15.11 -8.27 -1.90
N ILE A 265 16.10 -7.37 -2.10
CA ILE A 265 16.64 -6.53 -1.04
C ILE A 265 16.12 -5.09 -1.17
N GLN A 266 15.53 -4.58 -0.08
CA GLN A 266 15.14 -3.18 0.02
C GLN A 266 15.66 -2.54 1.29
N VAL A 267 16.41 -1.44 1.14
CA VAL A 267 16.77 -0.58 2.28
C VAL A 267 15.74 0.52 2.43
N LEU A 268 15.24 0.73 3.64
CA LEU A 268 14.23 1.73 3.95
C LEU A 268 14.77 2.73 4.97
N ALA A 269 14.77 4.02 4.64
CA ALA A 269 15.18 5.06 5.56
C ALA A 269 14.19 6.24 5.53
N PRO A 270 13.96 6.94 6.66
CA PRO A 270 12.95 8.00 6.72
C PRO A 270 13.46 9.36 6.23
N MET A 271 14.78 9.53 6.00
CA MET A 271 15.40 10.82 5.67
C MET A 271 16.31 10.74 4.46
N TYR A 272 16.36 11.80 3.67
CA TYR A 272 17.18 11.89 2.45
C TYR A 272 18.65 12.25 2.73
N LYS A 273 18.92 13.09 3.72
CA LYS A 273 20.25 13.66 4.00
C LYS A 273 20.97 12.97 5.17
N GLY A 274 22.30 13.10 5.23
CA GLY A 274 23.14 12.57 6.29
C GLY A 274 23.71 11.20 5.99
N ASN A 275 24.60 10.68 6.89
CA ASN A 275 25.29 9.42 6.68
C ASN A 275 24.37 8.20 6.61
N ALA A 276 23.27 8.20 7.36
CA ALA A 276 22.23 7.19 7.28
C ALA A 276 21.08 7.60 6.33
N GLY A 277 21.23 8.64 5.52
CA GLY A 277 20.23 9.15 4.60
C GLY A 277 20.18 8.38 3.28
N ILE A 278 19.00 8.43 2.65
CA ILE A 278 18.68 7.73 1.39
C ILE A 278 19.72 8.00 0.31
N LYS A 279 20.14 9.26 0.12
CA LYS A 279 21.13 9.62 -0.91
C LYS A 279 22.45 8.89 -0.69
N ARG A 280 22.99 8.91 0.54
CA ARG A 280 24.24 8.25 0.87
C ARG A 280 24.14 6.73 0.75
N LEU A 281 23.03 6.16 1.24
CA LEU A 281 22.81 4.73 1.17
C LEU A 281 22.63 4.24 -0.27
N ASN A 282 21.99 4.98 -1.15
CA ASN A 282 21.91 4.65 -2.58
C ASN A 282 23.30 4.59 -3.24
N GLN A 283 24.20 5.53 -2.94
CA GLN A 283 25.58 5.50 -3.45
C GLN A 283 26.33 4.25 -2.98
N VAL A 284 26.22 3.90 -1.70
CA VAL A 284 26.86 2.70 -1.14
C VAL A 284 26.27 1.45 -1.80
N LEU A 285 24.96 1.35 -1.88
CA LEU A 285 24.26 0.19 -2.43
C LEU A 285 24.51 0.01 -3.92
N GLN A 286 24.55 1.08 -4.70
CA GLN A 286 24.94 1.03 -6.12
C GLN A 286 26.34 0.43 -6.29
N SER A 287 27.30 0.86 -5.46
CA SER A 287 28.68 0.34 -5.55
C SER A 287 28.80 -1.15 -5.21
N ILE A 288 27.81 -1.72 -4.49
CA ILE A 288 27.80 -3.13 -4.09
C ILE A 288 27.01 -3.97 -5.09
N LEU A 289 25.79 -3.52 -5.40
CA LEU A 289 24.80 -4.29 -6.16
C LEU A 289 24.96 -4.11 -7.66
N ASN A 290 25.50 -2.96 -8.09
CA ASN A 290 25.80 -2.67 -9.48
C ASN A 290 27.15 -1.92 -9.57
N PRO A 291 28.29 -2.59 -9.28
CA PRO A 291 29.60 -1.97 -9.32
C PRO A 291 29.97 -1.58 -10.75
N LYS A 292 30.59 -0.40 -10.91
CA LYS A 292 31.07 0.09 -12.22
C LYS A 292 32.03 -0.89 -12.84
N GLN A 293 31.77 -1.27 -14.10
CA GLN A 293 32.69 -2.00 -14.95
C GLN A 293 33.47 -1.05 -15.89
N GLN A 294 34.52 -1.54 -16.49
CA GLN A 294 35.42 -0.71 -17.30
C GLN A 294 34.73 -0.06 -18.52
N ASP A 295 33.76 -0.77 -19.12
CA ASP A 295 33.06 -0.34 -20.33
C ASP A 295 31.63 0.17 -20.06
N ASP A 296 31.28 0.38 -18.79
CA ASP A 296 29.93 0.83 -18.44
C ASP A 296 29.66 2.24 -18.94
N ARG A 297 28.53 2.39 -19.63
CA ARG A 297 27.99 3.67 -20.00
C ARG A 297 27.27 4.29 -18.80
N GLU A 298 27.50 5.56 -18.57
CA GLU A 298 26.92 6.32 -17.48
C GLU A 298 26.31 7.63 -17.98
N ILE A 299 25.18 8.02 -17.43
CA ILE A 299 24.60 9.35 -17.60
C ILE A 299 24.53 10.01 -16.24
N GLU A 300 25.16 11.19 -16.15
CA GLU A 300 25.13 12.02 -14.95
C GLU A 300 23.93 12.98 -14.97
N PHE A 301 23.22 13.03 -13.85
CA PHE A 301 22.13 13.99 -13.62
C PHE A 301 22.17 14.49 -12.17
N GLY A 302 22.59 15.73 -11.98
CA GLY A 302 22.82 16.32 -10.65
C GLY A 302 23.91 15.53 -9.90
N GLU A 303 23.55 15.00 -8.72
CA GLU A 303 24.44 14.17 -7.89
C GLU A 303 24.32 12.67 -8.21
N ALA A 304 23.39 12.28 -9.07
CA ALA A 304 23.15 10.90 -9.44
C ALA A 304 23.93 10.51 -10.69
N VAL A 305 24.49 9.29 -10.70
CA VAL A 305 25.13 8.69 -11.85
C VAL A 305 24.38 7.40 -12.18
N PHE A 306 23.66 7.40 -13.28
CA PHE A 306 22.88 6.25 -13.74
C PHE A 306 23.68 5.37 -14.68
N ARG A 307 23.61 4.05 -14.48
CA ARG A 307 24.24 3.06 -15.35
C ARG A 307 23.31 1.88 -15.62
N LYS A 308 23.60 1.11 -16.66
CA LYS A 308 22.87 -0.13 -16.95
C LYS A 308 22.89 -1.06 -15.73
N GLY A 309 21.74 -1.66 -15.40
CA GLY A 309 21.56 -2.51 -14.23
C GLY A 309 21.14 -1.76 -12.95
N ASP A 310 21.10 -0.43 -12.96
CA ASP A 310 20.63 0.32 -11.78
C ASP A 310 19.15 0.10 -11.51
N LYS A 311 18.84 -0.09 -10.23
CA LYS A 311 17.47 -0.09 -9.70
C LYS A 311 17.00 1.34 -9.49
N VAL A 312 15.93 1.73 -10.16
CA VAL A 312 15.40 3.10 -10.16
C VAL A 312 13.93 3.15 -9.76
N LEU A 313 13.50 4.31 -9.26
CA LEU A 313 12.13 4.60 -8.85
C LEU A 313 11.59 5.73 -9.72
N GLN A 314 10.40 5.56 -10.27
CA GLN A 314 9.63 6.60 -10.93
C GLN A 314 9.07 7.59 -9.90
N LEU A 315 9.20 8.88 -10.15
CA LEU A 315 8.79 9.94 -9.22
C LEU A 315 7.47 10.63 -9.60
N VAL A 316 7.03 10.49 -10.85
CA VAL A 316 5.82 11.11 -11.38
C VAL A 316 4.96 10.07 -12.10
N ASN A 317 3.66 10.34 -12.25
CA ASN A 317 2.80 9.47 -13.04
C ASN A 317 2.98 9.74 -14.54
N ARG A 318 3.09 8.67 -15.33
CA ARG A 318 3.02 8.67 -16.81
C ARG A 318 1.92 7.72 -17.26
N PRO A 319 0.65 8.13 -17.22
CA PRO A 319 -0.48 7.25 -17.52
C PRO A 319 -0.43 6.67 -18.95
N ASN A 320 0.05 7.46 -19.92
CA ASN A 320 0.17 7.02 -21.31
C ASN A 320 1.23 5.90 -21.49
N ASP A 321 2.23 5.89 -20.63
CA ASP A 321 3.27 4.87 -20.60
C ASP A 321 2.93 3.72 -19.63
N ASN A 322 1.78 3.80 -18.95
CA ASN A 322 1.32 2.88 -17.90
C ASN A 322 2.36 2.66 -16.78
N ILE A 323 3.05 3.75 -16.39
CA ILE A 323 3.95 3.78 -15.23
C ILE A 323 3.55 4.89 -14.25
N PHE A 324 3.72 4.61 -12.97
CA PHE A 324 3.22 5.48 -11.92
C PHE A 324 4.29 5.85 -10.89
N ASN A 325 4.03 6.92 -10.16
CA ASN A 325 4.89 7.34 -9.07
C ASN A 325 5.00 6.22 -8.01
N GLY A 326 6.23 5.78 -7.77
CA GLY A 326 6.54 4.68 -6.88
C GLY A 326 6.92 3.39 -7.59
N ASP A 327 6.71 3.26 -8.91
CA ASP A 327 7.13 2.09 -9.67
C ASP A 327 8.64 1.97 -9.67
N ILE A 328 9.11 0.73 -9.51
CA ILE A 328 10.52 0.39 -9.54
C ILE A 328 10.83 -0.30 -10.86
N GLY A 329 11.89 0.18 -11.52
CA GLY A 329 12.40 -0.41 -12.75
C GLY A 329 13.91 -0.65 -12.69
N ILE A 330 14.41 -1.31 -13.70
CA ILE A 330 15.84 -1.58 -13.92
C ILE A 330 16.27 -0.90 -15.19
N ILE A 331 17.39 -0.19 -15.19
CA ILE A 331 17.97 0.39 -16.40
C ILE A 331 18.54 -0.76 -17.26
N VAL A 332 17.92 -1.01 -18.41
CA VAL A 332 18.31 -2.09 -19.33
C VAL A 332 19.27 -1.63 -20.41
N GLY A 333 19.34 -0.33 -20.70
CA GLY A 333 20.25 0.21 -21.71
C GLY A 333 20.49 1.71 -21.61
N ILE A 334 21.66 2.14 -22.13
CA ILE A 334 22.01 3.55 -22.33
C ILE A 334 22.49 3.68 -23.77
N PHE A 335 21.90 4.61 -24.52
CA PHE A 335 22.19 4.83 -25.92
C PHE A 335 22.52 6.30 -26.17
N TRP A 336 23.64 6.54 -26.88
CA TRP A 336 24.03 7.89 -27.25
C TRP A 336 23.21 8.42 -28.42
N ALA A 337 23.19 9.72 -28.61
CA ALA A 337 22.41 10.41 -29.65
C ALA A 337 22.59 9.83 -31.07
N LYS A 338 23.81 9.34 -31.40
CA LYS A 338 24.13 8.74 -32.71
C LYS A 338 23.60 7.31 -32.91
N GLU A 339 23.11 6.67 -31.84
CA GLU A 339 22.73 5.25 -31.82
C GLU A 339 21.22 5.04 -31.81
N ASN A 340 20.43 6.12 -31.75
CA ASN A 340 18.97 6.04 -31.67
C ASN A 340 18.27 7.07 -32.56
N ALA A 341 17.01 6.80 -32.88
CA ALA A 341 16.19 7.64 -33.76
C ALA A 341 15.83 9.02 -33.19
N LEU A 342 15.93 9.18 -31.87
CA LEU A 342 15.62 10.45 -31.20
C LEU A 342 16.75 11.48 -31.31
N ASN A 343 17.93 11.06 -31.76
CA ASN A 343 19.15 11.89 -31.80
C ASN A 343 19.46 12.58 -30.47
N LYS A 344 19.20 11.91 -29.34
CA LYS A 344 19.46 12.36 -27.98
C LYS A 344 20.09 11.24 -27.17
N ASP A 345 20.87 11.59 -26.15
CA ASP A 345 21.30 10.60 -25.17
C ASP A 345 20.10 10.14 -24.36
N VAL A 346 19.88 8.84 -24.31
CA VAL A 346 18.72 8.24 -23.65
C VAL A 346 19.15 7.06 -22.78
N LEU A 347 18.35 6.80 -21.74
CA LEU A 347 18.36 5.53 -21.03
C LEU A 347 16.99 4.84 -21.17
N VAL A 348 17.01 3.53 -21.13
CA VAL A 348 15.81 2.69 -21.19
C VAL A 348 15.66 1.99 -19.84
N VAL A 349 14.49 2.12 -19.25
CA VAL A 349 14.13 1.47 -17.98
C VAL A 349 13.06 0.44 -18.26
N ASP A 350 13.26 -0.77 -17.80
CA ASP A 350 12.25 -1.82 -17.77
C ASP A 350 11.50 -1.77 -16.45
N PHE A 351 10.20 -1.48 -16.51
CA PHE A 351 9.25 -1.56 -15.42
C PHE A 351 8.42 -2.85 -15.56
N GLU A 352 9.00 -3.99 -15.14
CA GLU A 352 8.32 -5.30 -15.14
C GLU A 352 7.81 -5.72 -16.54
N GLY A 353 8.65 -5.60 -17.54
CA GLY A 353 8.34 -5.94 -18.93
C GLY A 353 7.85 -4.76 -19.78
N ASN A 354 7.69 -3.58 -19.18
CA ASN A 354 7.35 -2.34 -19.89
C ASN A 354 8.58 -1.45 -20.02
N GLU A 355 9.22 -1.47 -21.20
CA GLU A 355 10.43 -0.69 -21.48
C GLU A 355 10.11 0.75 -21.87
N ILE A 356 10.54 1.70 -21.05
CA ILE A 356 10.31 3.12 -21.27
C ILE A 356 11.62 3.86 -21.50
N THR A 357 11.62 4.73 -22.52
CA THR A 357 12.76 5.56 -22.88
C THR A 357 12.71 6.91 -22.15
N PHE A 358 13.81 7.26 -21.50
CA PHE A 358 14.01 8.54 -20.82
C PHE A 358 15.10 9.33 -21.48
N THR A 359 14.81 10.56 -21.89
CA THR A 359 15.83 11.53 -22.33
C THR A 359 16.49 12.18 -21.10
N LYS A 360 17.59 12.93 -21.31
CA LYS A 360 18.25 13.62 -20.22
C LYS A 360 17.32 14.59 -19.46
N GLN A 361 16.31 15.14 -20.11
CA GLN A 361 15.31 16.02 -19.47
C GLN A 361 14.38 15.25 -18.55
N ASP A 362 14.06 14.00 -18.91
CA ASP A 362 13.15 13.14 -18.14
C ASP A 362 13.82 12.52 -16.91
N LEU A 363 15.17 12.61 -16.78
CA LEU A 363 15.90 12.05 -15.64
C LEU A 363 15.52 12.68 -14.28
N MET A 364 14.93 13.87 -14.30
CA MET A 364 14.35 14.47 -13.07
C MET A 364 13.21 13.64 -12.48
N GLU A 365 12.60 12.75 -13.26
CA GLU A 365 11.52 11.87 -12.85
C GLU A 365 12.01 10.54 -12.27
N LEU A 366 13.33 10.30 -12.29
CA LEU A 366 13.94 9.09 -11.79
C LEU A 366 14.85 9.35 -10.58
N THR A 367 14.93 8.36 -9.71
CA THR A 367 15.91 8.31 -8.63
C THR A 367 16.36 6.86 -8.40
N HIS A 368 17.56 6.65 -7.83
CA HIS A 368 17.96 5.32 -7.41
C HIS A 368 16.99 4.75 -6.36
N ALA A 369 16.71 3.46 -6.44
CA ALA A 369 15.74 2.74 -5.62
C ALA A 369 16.33 1.63 -4.74
N TYR A 370 17.63 1.54 -4.60
CA TYR A 370 18.27 0.59 -3.67
C TYR A 370 17.87 0.90 -2.21
N CYS A 371 17.80 2.20 -1.90
CA CYS A 371 17.26 2.72 -0.66
C CYS A 371 16.15 3.72 -0.98
N THR A 372 14.95 3.54 -0.41
CA THR A 372 13.80 4.42 -0.59
C THR A 372 13.28 4.93 0.74
N SER A 373 12.39 5.95 0.70
CA SER A 373 11.72 6.37 1.91
C SER A 373 10.63 5.38 2.32
N ILE A 374 10.38 5.29 3.63
CA ILE A 374 9.31 4.46 4.18
C ILE A 374 7.95 4.86 3.58
N HIS A 375 7.71 6.15 3.34
CA HIS A 375 6.48 6.62 2.68
C HIS A 375 6.33 6.06 1.25
N LYS A 376 7.43 6.00 0.49
CA LYS A 376 7.42 5.46 -0.88
C LYS A 376 7.32 3.92 -0.92
N SER A 377 7.50 3.24 0.20
CA SER A 377 7.33 1.79 0.31
C SER A 377 5.92 1.36 0.70
N GLN A 378 5.01 2.29 0.99
CA GLN A 378 3.60 1.97 1.24
C GLN A 378 3.00 1.24 0.03
N GLY A 379 2.14 0.26 0.27
CA GLY A 379 1.60 -0.62 -0.77
C GLY A 379 2.58 -1.64 -1.33
N SER A 380 3.84 -1.69 -0.83
CA SER A 380 4.89 -2.61 -1.29
C SER A 380 5.31 -3.58 -0.20
N GLU A 381 5.81 -4.76 -0.60
CA GLU A 381 6.46 -5.71 0.30
C GLU A 381 7.71 -6.28 -0.38
N PHE A 382 8.70 -6.62 0.42
CA PHE A 382 9.99 -7.12 -0.07
C PHE A 382 10.41 -8.37 0.71
N PRO A 383 11.07 -9.34 0.08
CA PRO A 383 11.61 -10.51 0.79
C PRO A 383 12.51 -10.11 1.96
N ILE A 384 13.45 -9.19 1.73
CA ILE A 384 14.38 -8.69 2.76
C ILE A 384 14.25 -7.17 2.90
N VAL A 385 13.96 -6.72 4.12
CA VAL A 385 14.01 -5.29 4.45
C VAL A 385 15.16 -5.02 5.42
N ILE A 386 15.96 -4.03 5.09
CA ILE A 386 17.04 -3.50 5.95
C ILE A 386 16.65 -2.08 6.34
N MET A 387 16.54 -1.82 7.65
CA MET A 387 16.03 -0.55 8.14
C MET A 387 16.96 0.05 9.19
N PRO A 388 17.72 1.11 8.87
CA PRO A 388 18.45 1.90 9.86
C PRO A 388 17.51 2.62 10.81
N ILE A 389 17.84 2.62 12.10
CA ILE A 389 17.11 3.33 13.16
C ILE A 389 18.13 4.04 14.04
N VAL A 390 18.28 5.34 13.84
CA VAL A 390 19.30 6.15 14.51
C VAL A 390 18.73 7.46 15.05
N ARG A 391 19.32 8.03 16.08
CA ARG A 391 18.88 9.30 16.69
C ARG A 391 18.92 10.48 15.72
N GLN A 392 19.74 10.41 14.66
CA GLN A 392 19.72 11.41 13.58
C GLN A 392 18.32 11.61 12.99
N TYR A 393 17.46 10.59 13.05
CA TYR A 393 16.10 10.65 12.52
C TYR A 393 15.08 11.28 13.47
N TYR A 394 15.48 11.90 14.57
CA TYR A 394 14.69 12.28 15.74
C TYR A 394 13.24 12.74 15.47
N ARG A 395 13.00 13.56 14.43
CA ARG A 395 11.65 14.00 14.03
C ARG A 395 10.83 12.91 13.36
N MET A 396 11.49 11.91 12.80
CA MET A 396 10.89 10.79 12.07
C MET A 396 10.81 9.52 12.91
N LEU A 397 11.30 9.55 14.15
CA LEU A 397 11.18 8.43 15.10
C LEU A 397 9.77 8.44 15.70
N GLN A 398 8.82 7.90 14.95
CA GLN A 398 7.42 7.79 15.31
C GLN A 398 6.94 6.38 15.05
N ARG A 399 6.03 5.88 15.89
CA ARG A 399 5.49 4.51 15.80
C ARG A 399 4.94 4.17 14.41
N PRO A 400 4.10 5.00 13.75
CA PRO A 400 3.60 4.66 12.43
C PRO A 400 4.69 4.51 11.36
N ILE A 401 5.80 5.29 11.47
CA ILE A 401 6.94 5.18 10.56
C ILE A 401 7.66 3.86 10.77
N LEU A 402 7.98 3.51 12.03
CA LEU A 402 8.62 2.25 12.35
C LEU A 402 7.74 1.07 11.93
N TYR A 403 6.45 1.10 12.30
CA TYR A 403 5.47 0.07 11.98
C TYR A 403 5.34 -0.14 10.46
N THR A 404 5.14 0.94 9.70
CA THR A 404 5.03 0.86 8.24
C THR A 404 6.30 0.27 7.62
N GLY A 405 7.48 0.70 8.05
CA GLY A 405 8.75 0.22 7.51
C GLY A 405 9.00 -1.26 7.79
N LEU A 406 8.81 -1.70 9.03
CA LEU A 406 9.07 -3.10 9.40
C LEU A 406 8.06 -4.09 8.76
N THR A 407 6.81 -3.65 8.59
CA THR A 407 5.75 -4.47 7.97
C THR A 407 5.92 -4.67 6.46
N ARG A 408 6.90 -4.00 5.85
CA ARG A 408 7.27 -4.25 4.44
C ARG A 408 8.07 -5.54 4.24
N ALA A 409 8.61 -6.14 5.32
CA ALA A 409 9.38 -7.36 5.25
C ALA A 409 8.49 -8.61 5.16
N LYS A 410 8.73 -9.46 4.15
CA LYS A 410 8.03 -10.75 3.98
C LYS A 410 8.74 -11.90 4.69
N GLN A 411 10.06 -11.98 4.55
CA GLN A 411 10.86 -13.14 4.97
C GLN A 411 11.91 -12.76 6.00
N SER A 412 12.57 -11.60 5.84
CA SER A 412 13.65 -11.18 6.74
C SER A 412 13.66 -9.69 6.99
N LEU A 413 13.77 -9.33 8.27
CA LEU A 413 13.90 -7.96 8.75
C LEU A 413 15.23 -7.77 9.46
N VAL A 414 16.08 -6.88 8.94
CA VAL A 414 17.34 -6.51 9.57
C VAL A 414 17.26 -5.05 10.03
N LEU A 415 17.18 -4.84 11.33
CA LEU A 415 17.21 -3.52 11.93
C LEU A 415 18.65 -3.17 12.32
N LEU A 416 19.06 -1.94 12.02
CA LEU A 416 20.43 -1.46 12.23
C LEU A 416 20.40 -0.17 13.06
N GLY A 417 21.26 -0.03 14.05
CA GLY A 417 21.44 1.26 14.69
C GLY A 417 21.38 1.28 16.21
N GLU A 418 20.60 2.19 16.76
CA GLU A 418 20.59 2.53 18.18
C GLU A 418 19.27 2.07 18.81
N GLN A 419 19.36 1.21 19.84
CA GLN A 419 18.18 0.72 20.55
C GLN A 419 17.33 1.86 21.13
N GLU A 420 17.99 2.88 21.67
CA GLU A 420 17.31 4.04 22.24
C GLU A 420 16.51 4.82 21.19
N ALA A 421 16.96 4.83 19.92
CA ALA A 421 16.21 5.44 18.82
C ALA A 421 14.94 4.65 18.51
N PHE A 422 15.01 3.32 18.57
CA PHE A 422 13.81 2.47 18.43
C PHE A 422 12.82 2.72 19.57
N ASP A 423 13.30 2.75 20.82
CA ASP A 423 12.47 2.96 22.01
C ASP A 423 11.78 4.35 21.99
N ILE A 424 12.48 5.38 21.50
CA ILE A 424 11.89 6.71 21.28
C ILE A 424 10.77 6.63 20.23
N GLY A 425 11.05 6.00 19.09
CA GLY A 425 10.08 5.87 18.02
C GLY A 425 8.85 5.08 18.43
N LEU A 426 9.03 3.99 19.20
CA LEU A 426 7.95 3.17 19.72
C LEU A 426 7.00 3.97 20.63
N LYS A 427 7.55 4.85 21.48
CA LYS A 427 6.79 5.68 22.42
C LYS A 427 6.19 6.93 21.80
N THR A 428 6.68 7.34 20.63
CA THR A 428 6.22 8.55 19.96
C THR A 428 5.07 8.21 19.02
N ASN A 429 3.87 8.62 19.37
CA ASN A 429 2.72 8.55 18.47
C ASN A 429 2.94 9.47 17.27
N GLY A 430 2.33 9.14 16.13
CA GLY A 430 2.28 10.07 14.99
C GLY A 430 1.62 11.40 15.36
N GLN A 431 1.87 12.44 14.57
CA GLN A 431 1.18 13.72 14.77
C GLN A 431 -0.33 13.51 14.63
N THR A 432 -1.07 13.88 15.66
CA THR A 432 -2.53 13.95 15.58
C THR A 432 -2.90 15.08 14.62
N ARG A 433 -3.63 14.75 13.56
CA ARG A 433 -4.15 15.76 12.62
C ARG A 433 -5.45 16.32 13.16
N LEU A 434 -5.60 17.63 13.07
CA LEU A 434 -6.85 18.31 13.40
C LEU A 434 -7.81 18.13 12.22
N THR A 435 -8.76 17.22 12.37
CA THR A 435 -9.81 16.93 11.39
C THR A 435 -11.17 17.12 12.04
N GLN A 436 -12.17 17.44 11.24
CA GLN A 436 -13.55 17.58 11.69
C GLN A 436 -14.44 16.43 11.18
N LEU A 437 -13.89 15.51 10.37
CA LEU A 437 -14.70 14.48 9.70
C LEU A 437 -15.42 13.57 10.70
N ASN A 438 -14.74 13.12 11.75
CA ASN A 438 -15.34 12.31 12.81
C ASN A 438 -16.51 13.03 13.48
N ASP A 439 -16.33 14.28 13.90
CA ASP A 439 -17.35 15.07 14.59
C ASP A 439 -18.54 15.38 13.68
N LEU A 440 -18.27 15.73 12.42
CA LEU A 440 -19.30 15.95 11.40
C LEU A 440 -20.11 14.68 11.14
N LEU A 441 -19.47 13.52 11.04
CA LEU A 441 -20.17 12.25 10.87
C LEU A 441 -21.09 11.97 12.06
N LYS A 442 -20.59 12.06 13.28
CA LYS A 442 -21.40 11.85 14.51
C LYS A 442 -22.56 12.82 14.60
N SER A 443 -22.32 14.10 14.34
CA SER A 443 -23.37 15.12 14.36
C SER A 443 -24.44 14.86 13.30
N TYR A 444 -24.04 14.62 12.06
CA TYR A 444 -24.96 14.47 10.93
C TYR A 444 -25.84 13.20 11.04
N PHE A 445 -25.23 12.08 11.42
CA PHE A 445 -25.95 10.83 11.63
C PHE A 445 -26.78 10.84 12.92
N GLY A 446 -26.35 11.55 13.98
CA GLY A 446 -27.09 11.71 15.23
C GLY A 446 -28.32 12.56 15.05
N GLN A 447 -28.23 13.69 14.36
CA GLN A 447 -29.40 14.59 14.11
C GLN A 447 -30.46 13.89 13.25
N ASN A 448 -30.08 13.13 12.24
CA ASN A 448 -31.03 12.47 11.36
C ASN A 448 -31.70 11.23 11.99
N LYS A 449 -31.09 10.58 12.98
CA LYS A 449 -31.77 9.54 13.79
C LYS A 449 -32.95 10.12 14.58
N ASN A 450 -32.81 11.32 15.11
CA ASN A 450 -33.88 11.98 15.86
C ASN A 450 -35.07 12.40 14.97
N ASN A 451 -34.81 12.82 13.73
CA ASN A 451 -35.86 13.19 12.78
C ASN A 451 -36.67 11.98 12.25
N LEU A 452 -36.04 10.79 12.16
CA LEU A 452 -36.74 9.55 11.77
C LEU A 452 -37.65 9.01 12.90
N ASN A 453 -37.29 9.26 14.16
CA ASN A 453 -38.11 8.86 15.33
C ASN A 453 -39.25 9.81 15.66
N THR A 454 -39.23 11.05 15.14
CA THR A 454 -40.32 12.04 15.33
C THR A 454 -41.41 11.94 14.26
N ASN A 455 -41.21 11.16 13.19
CA ASN A 455 -42.18 10.92 12.12
C ASN A 455 -42.80 9.52 12.12
N LYS A 456 -42.65 8.78 13.23
CA LYS A 456 -43.43 7.59 13.59
C LYS A 456 -44.37 7.95 14.76
#